data_7c8eca4a05b3072f4adb0b14cffd2634
#
_entry.id   7c8eca4a05b3072f4adb0b14cffd2634
#
_cell.length_a   1.000
_cell.length_b   1.000
_cell.length_c   1.000
_cell.angle_alpha   90.00
_cell.angle_beta   90.00
_cell.angle_gamma   90.00
#
_symmetry.space_group_name_H-M   'P 1'
#
loop_
_entity.id
_entity.type
_entity.pdbx_description
1 polymer ?
#
loop_
_entity_poly.entity_id
_entity_poly.type
_entity_poly.pdbx_seq_one_letter_code
_entity_poly.pdbx_strand_id
1 'polypeptide(L)'
;IIGEACIVDPLKLGYMNTLVGLNFIKIDVKTRKDVVARLTHLPQVVSIEESNEGVDLLVEFSTKNLGQFDQLHRKFIESSSKEVTTAFIFPIISKFIYAKKYLKSTKVPKYAVLFGDRKYHTLTDNQKKVLEELVKYPTKKLIDIAEDTNLNVKAVTKAKKDLEERRIIKGYTAIFD
;
A
#
# COMPACT_ATOMS: atom_id res chain seq x y z
N ILE A 1 -3.19 -18.94 -6.25
CA ILE A 1 -3.69 -17.70 -5.59
C ILE A 1 -3.47 -17.89 -4.11
N ILE A 2 -2.63 -17.06 -3.50
CA ILE A 2 -2.35 -17.09 -2.05
C ILE A 2 -3.27 -16.16 -1.28
N GLY A 3 -3.97 -15.24 -1.95
CA GLY A 3 -4.88 -14.32 -1.31
C GLY A 3 -5.53 -13.34 -2.28
N GLU A 4 -6.31 -12.46 -1.72
CA GLU A 4 -6.92 -11.33 -2.42
C GLU A 4 -6.59 -10.03 -1.69
N ALA A 5 -6.55 -8.91 -2.41
CA ALA A 5 -6.29 -7.60 -1.85
C ALA A 5 -7.33 -6.58 -2.36
N CYS A 6 -7.75 -5.69 -1.48
CA CYS A 6 -8.50 -4.50 -1.82
C CYS A 6 -7.51 -3.42 -2.29
N ILE A 7 -7.72 -2.90 -3.49
CA ILE A 7 -6.89 -1.81 -4.05
C ILE A 7 -7.44 -0.48 -3.56
N VAL A 8 -6.73 0.14 -2.62
CA VAL A 8 -7.08 1.44 -2.05
C VAL A 8 -6.15 2.51 -2.62
N ASP A 9 -6.67 3.69 -2.94
CA ASP A 9 -5.88 4.85 -3.33
C ASP A 9 -5.53 5.69 -2.08
N PRO A 10 -4.30 5.60 -1.57
CA PRO A 10 -3.92 6.27 -0.33
C PRO A 10 -3.94 7.80 -0.46
N LEU A 11 -3.73 8.34 -1.68
CA LEU A 11 -3.81 9.79 -1.91
C LEU A 11 -5.22 10.33 -1.63
N LYS A 12 -6.27 9.56 -1.90
CA LYS A 12 -7.66 9.93 -1.56
C LYS A 12 -7.90 10.09 -0.06
N LEU A 13 -7.04 9.46 0.76
CA LEU A 13 -7.05 9.52 2.22
C LEU A 13 -6.02 10.53 2.78
N GLY A 14 -5.39 11.32 1.90
CA GLY A 14 -4.40 12.33 2.27
C GLY A 14 -3.01 11.75 2.58
N TYR A 15 -2.69 10.55 2.07
CA TYR A 15 -1.34 9.99 2.12
C TYR A 15 -0.63 10.19 0.78
N MET A 16 0.68 10.27 0.85
CA MET A 16 1.57 10.26 -0.30
C MET A 16 2.56 9.11 -0.15
N ASN A 17 2.95 8.51 -1.28
CA ASN A 17 3.93 7.45 -1.25
C ASN A 17 5.25 7.93 -1.83
N THR A 18 6.33 7.42 -1.23
CA THR A 18 7.71 7.71 -1.61
C THR A 18 8.44 6.39 -1.80
N LEU A 19 9.09 6.23 -2.95
CA LEU A 19 9.93 5.09 -3.26
C LEU A 19 11.38 5.42 -2.87
N VAL A 20 12.01 4.56 -2.09
CA VAL A 20 13.39 4.67 -1.65
C VAL A 20 14.18 3.50 -2.18
N GLY A 21 15.28 3.76 -2.88
CA GLY A 21 16.28 2.77 -3.23
C GLY A 21 17.35 2.71 -2.15
N LEU A 22 17.64 1.52 -1.64
CA LEU A 22 18.67 1.26 -0.64
C LEU A 22 19.71 0.29 -1.19
N ASN A 23 20.98 0.55 -0.87
CA ASN A 23 22.10 -0.39 -1.12
C ASN A 23 22.68 -0.85 0.19
N PHE A 24 23.00 -2.14 0.27
CA PHE A 24 23.75 -2.70 1.40
C PHE A 24 25.22 -2.31 1.34
N ILE A 25 25.78 -1.87 2.45
CA ILE A 25 27.23 -1.62 2.60
C ILE A 25 27.95 -2.97 2.77
N LYS A 26 27.31 -3.90 3.49
CA LYS A 26 27.80 -5.26 3.68
C LYS A 26 26.77 -6.26 3.19
N ILE A 27 27.17 -7.12 2.25
CA ILE A 27 26.32 -8.11 1.62
C ILE A 27 26.40 -9.43 2.40
N ASP A 28 26.00 -9.45 3.66
CA ASP A 28 25.83 -10.69 4.41
C ASP A 28 24.34 -10.97 4.66
N VAL A 29 23.99 -12.27 4.66
CA VAL A 29 22.61 -12.73 4.76
C VAL A 29 21.92 -12.29 6.06
N LYS A 30 22.68 -12.19 7.16
CA LYS A 30 22.15 -11.79 8.46
C LYS A 30 21.76 -10.32 8.44
N THR A 31 22.67 -9.45 8.01
CA THR A 31 22.40 -7.99 7.87
C THR A 31 21.19 -7.73 6.97
N ARG A 32 21.08 -8.43 5.82
CA ARG A 32 19.88 -8.29 4.94
C ARG A 32 18.60 -8.62 5.69
N LYS A 33 18.54 -9.77 6.36
CA LYS A 33 17.35 -10.19 7.13
C LYS A 33 17.00 -9.19 8.24
N ASP A 34 18.00 -8.71 8.97
CA ASP A 34 17.81 -7.78 10.08
C ASP A 34 17.27 -6.41 9.58
N VAL A 35 17.81 -5.90 8.46
CA VAL A 35 17.35 -4.66 7.82
C VAL A 35 15.90 -4.81 7.32
N VAL A 36 15.59 -5.90 6.60
CA VAL A 36 14.24 -6.17 6.10
C VAL A 36 13.27 -6.32 7.26
N ALA A 37 13.64 -7.03 8.33
CA ALA A 37 12.80 -7.18 9.52
C ALA A 37 12.49 -5.82 10.17
N ARG A 38 13.49 -4.93 10.32
CA ARG A 38 13.25 -3.58 10.85
C ARG A 38 12.32 -2.75 9.97
N LEU A 39 12.49 -2.81 8.65
CA LEU A 39 11.60 -2.13 7.70
C LEU A 39 10.16 -2.67 7.78
N THR A 40 10.00 -3.98 7.87
CA THR A 40 8.68 -4.63 7.96
C THR A 40 7.91 -4.22 9.23
N HIS A 41 8.62 -3.87 10.31
CA HIS A 41 7.99 -3.39 11.54
C HIS A 41 7.56 -1.91 11.50
N LEU A 42 7.94 -1.16 10.45
CA LEU A 42 7.50 0.22 10.28
C LEU A 42 6.10 0.26 9.66
N PRO A 43 5.07 0.78 10.34
CA PRO A 43 3.70 0.79 9.84
C PRO A 43 3.51 1.67 8.58
N GLN A 44 4.49 2.52 8.26
CA GLN A 44 4.49 3.35 7.07
C GLN A 44 5.07 2.65 5.84
N VAL A 45 5.70 1.48 5.99
CA VAL A 45 6.21 0.69 4.87
C VAL A 45 5.06 -0.06 4.21
N VAL A 46 4.89 0.16 2.91
CA VAL A 46 3.81 -0.45 2.10
C VAL A 46 4.31 -1.69 1.36
N SER A 47 5.53 -1.62 0.82
CA SER A 47 6.17 -2.75 0.14
C SER A 47 7.68 -2.70 0.29
N ILE A 48 8.29 -3.87 0.25
CA ILE A 48 9.74 -4.06 0.18
C ILE A 48 9.95 -5.05 -0.97
N GLU A 49 10.75 -4.64 -1.95
CA GLU A 49 11.10 -5.47 -3.10
C GLU A 49 12.61 -5.62 -3.18
N GLU A 50 13.11 -6.84 -3.30
CA GLU A 50 14.51 -7.09 -3.58
C GLU A 50 14.78 -6.92 -5.07
N SER A 51 15.90 -6.30 -5.41
CA SER A 51 16.34 -6.10 -6.78
C SER A 51 17.73 -6.69 -6.99
N ASN A 52 17.97 -7.22 -8.17
CA ASN A 52 19.26 -7.79 -8.54
C ASN A 52 20.13 -6.80 -9.34
N GLU A 53 19.57 -5.64 -9.73
CA GLU A 53 20.26 -4.64 -10.53
C GLU A 53 19.98 -3.23 -10.01
N GLY A 54 21.03 -2.40 -9.95
CA GLY A 54 20.99 -0.98 -9.62
C GLY A 54 20.89 -0.66 -8.13
N VAL A 55 19.92 -1.23 -7.41
CA VAL A 55 19.77 -1.11 -5.95
C VAL A 55 19.42 -2.47 -5.36
N ASP A 56 19.75 -2.68 -4.08
CA ASP A 56 19.48 -3.97 -3.43
C ASP A 56 18.03 -4.09 -2.94
N LEU A 57 17.46 -2.98 -2.45
CA LEU A 57 16.08 -2.93 -1.97
C LEU A 57 15.35 -1.71 -2.54
N LEU A 58 14.10 -1.93 -2.96
CA LEU A 58 13.11 -0.89 -3.23
C LEU A 58 12.09 -0.89 -2.10
N VAL A 59 11.96 0.22 -1.40
CA VAL A 59 11.04 0.37 -0.26
C VAL A 59 10.04 1.47 -0.53
N GLU A 60 8.75 1.13 -0.55
CA GLU A 60 7.67 2.11 -0.69
C GLU A 60 7.15 2.52 0.69
N PHE A 61 7.22 3.81 0.99
CA PHE A 61 6.69 4.42 2.21
C PHE A 61 5.41 5.17 1.93
N SER A 62 4.43 5.10 2.84
CA SER A 62 3.19 5.88 2.83
C SER A 62 3.12 6.80 4.04
N THR A 63 3.09 8.11 3.81
CA THR A 63 3.12 9.12 4.87
C THR A 63 2.15 10.27 4.58
N LYS A 64 1.79 11.07 5.58
CA LYS A 64 0.88 12.21 5.43
C LYS A 64 1.52 13.39 4.66
N ASN A 65 2.83 13.55 4.77
CA ASN A 65 3.57 14.62 4.12
C ASN A 65 5.07 14.27 4.05
N LEU A 66 5.82 15.04 3.26
CA LEU A 66 7.27 14.84 3.10
C LEU A 66 8.06 15.05 4.41
N GLY A 67 7.61 15.92 5.30
CA GLY A 67 8.27 16.13 6.59
C GLY A 67 8.20 14.90 7.49
N GLN A 68 7.04 14.22 7.52
CA GLN A 68 6.91 12.96 8.24
C GLN A 68 7.77 11.86 7.60
N PHE A 69 7.84 11.83 6.26
CA PHE A 69 8.72 10.91 5.56
C PHE A 69 10.19 11.17 5.89
N ASP A 70 10.65 12.42 5.82
CA ASP A 70 12.03 12.80 6.09
C ASP A 70 12.46 12.40 7.51
N GLN A 71 11.64 12.68 8.52
CA GLN A 71 11.90 12.28 9.90
C GLN A 71 12.03 10.75 10.05
N LEU A 72 11.11 9.99 9.43
CA LEU A 72 11.12 8.53 9.46
C LEU A 72 12.37 7.97 8.78
N HIS A 73 12.67 8.46 7.57
CA HIS A 73 13.79 8.02 6.76
C HIS A 73 15.12 8.32 7.45
N ARG A 74 15.32 9.54 7.98
CA ARG A 74 16.53 9.91 8.74
C ARG A 74 16.73 8.99 9.94
N LYS A 75 15.71 8.79 10.75
CA LYS A 75 15.77 7.91 11.92
C LYS A 75 16.16 6.47 11.54
N PHE A 76 15.61 5.97 10.44
CA PHE A 76 15.95 4.63 9.94
C PHE A 76 17.42 4.59 9.47
N ILE A 77 17.87 5.54 8.66
CA ILE A 77 19.25 5.59 8.15
C ILE A 77 20.27 5.79 9.28
N GLU A 78 20.01 6.66 10.27
CA GLU A 78 20.86 6.84 11.44
C GLU A 78 21.06 5.53 12.19
N SER A 79 19.98 4.76 12.42
CA SER A 79 20.05 3.46 13.10
C SER A 79 20.68 2.34 12.27
N SER A 80 20.79 2.52 10.96
CA SER A 80 21.25 1.51 9.98
C SER A 80 22.47 1.99 9.17
N SER A 81 23.14 3.05 9.60
CA SER A 81 24.20 3.75 8.83
C SER A 81 25.43 2.89 8.49
N LYS A 82 25.66 1.80 9.22
CA LYS A 82 26.74 0.84 8.95
C LYS A 82 26.31 -0.32 8.05
N GLU A 83 25.06 -0.40 7.71
CA GLU A 83 24.43 -1.54 7.03
C GLU A 83 23.92 -1.16 5.65
N VAL A 84 23.28 0.01 5.54
CA VAL A 84 22.66 0.48 4.28
C VAL A 84 22.97 1.95 4.00
N THR A 85 22.90 2.29 2.72
CA THR A 85 22.93 3.67 2.23
C THR A 85 21.77 3.91 1.29
N THR A 86 21.30 5.15 1.22
CA THR A 86 20.22 5.56 0.33
C THR A 86 20.82 5.89 -1.05
N ALA A 87 20.35 5.20 -2.09
CA ALA A 87 20.71 5.46 -3.47
C ALA A 87 19.87 6.58 -4.09
N PHE A 88 18.54 6.54 -3.83
CA PHE A 88 17.62 7.59 -4.31
C PHE A 88 16.33 7.64 -3.47
N ILE A 89 15.62 8.77 -3.61
CA ILE A 89 14.29 9.01 -3.01
C ILE A 89 13.41 9.64 -4.10
N PHE A 90 12.32 8.96 -4.47
CA PHE A 90 11.38 9.45 -5.49
C PHE A 90 9.95 9.50 -4.94
N PRO A 91 9.29 10.68 -4.91
CA PRO A 91 7.85 10.75 -4.68
C PRO A 91 7.10 10.03 -5.82
N ILE A 92 6.13 9.19 -5.46
CA ILE A 92 5.28 8.51 -6.44
C ILE A 92 4.18 9.48 -6.88
N ILE A 93 4.19 9.88 -8.15
CA ILE A 93 3.21 10.77 -8.75
C ILE A 93 1.98 9.97 -9.22
N SER A 94 2.20 8.80 -9.81
CA SER A 94 1.15 7.89 -10.25
C SER A 94 1.66 6.46 -10.30
N LYS A 95 0.76 5.51 -9.98
CA LYS A 95 1.03 4.06 -10.02
C LYS A 95 -0.06 3.38 -10.83
N PHE A 96 0.34 2.63 -11.85
CA PHE A 96 -0.57 1.88 -12.71
C PHE A 96 -0.57 0.42 -12.30
N ILE A 97 -1.74 -0.11 -11.95
CA ILE A 97 -1.92 -1.53 -11.65
C ILE A 97 -2.65 -2.15 -12.83
N TYR A 98 -1.95 -2.93 -13.62
CA TYR A 98 -2.49 -3.58 -14.81
C TYR A 98 -3.19 -4.89 -14.46
N ALA A 99 -4.28 -5.19 -15.18
CA ALA A 99 -4.95 -6.48 -15.06
C ALA A 99 -4.00 -7.62 -15.50
N LYS A 100 -4.11 -8.75 -14.82
CA LYS A 100 -3.34 -9.98 -15.11
C LYS A 100 -3.85 -10.64 -16.41
N LYS A 101 -3.52 -10.07 -17.57
CA LYS A 101 -4.03 -10.47 -18.90
C LYS A 101 -3.71 -11.91 -19.28
N TYR A 102 -2.61 -12.47 -18.76
CA TYR A 102 -2.20 -13.85 -18.99
C TYR A 102 -3.14 -14.89 -18.37
N LEU A 103 -4.02 -14.46 -17.44
CA LEU A 103 -5.02 -15.34 -16.82
C LEU A 103 -6.34 -15.39 -17.59
N LYS A 104 -6.64 -14.35 -18.38
CA LYS A 104 -7.87 -14.29 -19.16
C LYS A 104 -7.68 -13.38 -20.37
N SER A 105 -7.98 -13.89 -21.56
CA SER A 105 -8.00 -13.07 -22.79
C SER A 105 -9.16 -12.05 -22.71
N THR A 106 -8.86 -10.81 -22.40
CA THR A 106 -9.81 -9.70 -22.45
C THR A 106 -9.39 -8.71 -23.52
N LYS A 107 -10.33 -8.28 -24.34
CA LYS A 107 -10.08 -7.34 -25.45
C LYS A 107 -9.66 -5.92 -24.98
N VAL A 108 -9.98 -5.55 -23.75
CA VAL A 108 -9.67 -4.23 -23.18
C VAL A 108 -8.80 -4.38 -21.93
N PRO A 109 -7.61 -3.77 -21.90
CA PRO A 109 -6.79 -3.77 -20.69
C PRO A 109 -7.44 -2.85 -19.66
N LYS A 110 -8.04 -3.44 -18.63
CA LYS A 110 -8.42 -2.69 -17.43
C LYS A 110 -7.19 -2.45 -16.58
N TYR A 111 -6.98 -1.23 -16.15
CA TYR A 111 -5.95 -0.87 -15.17
C TYR A 111 -6.55 0.06 -14.13
N ALA A 112 -6.03 0.02 -12.93
CA ALA A 112 -6.31 0.99 -11.89
C ALA A 112 -5.16 2.00 -11.82
N VAL A 113 -5.49 3.28 -11.71
CA VAL A 113 -4.53 4.36 -11.48
C VAL A 113 -4.67 4.82 -10.03
N LEU A 114 -3.57 4.76 -9.29
CA LEU A 114 -3.44 5.33 -7.96
C LEU A 114 -2.67 6.64 -8.04
N PHE A 115 -2.91 7.57 -7.13
CA PHE A 115 -2.25 8.88 -7.04
C PHE A 115 -2.52 9.86 -8.21
N GLY A 116 -3.33 9.46 -9.22
CA GLY A 116 -3.56 10.30 -10.41
C GLY A 116 -4.51 11.47 -10.21
N ASP A 117 -5.25 11.54 -9.08
CA ASP A 117 -6.23 12.59 -8.79
C ASP A 117 -6.10 13.06 -7.34
N ARG A 118 -5.76 14.33 -7.16
CA ARG A 118 -5.43 14.96 -5.87
C ARG A 118 -6.64 15.33 -4.99
N LYS A 119 -7.85 14.84 -5.30
CA LYS A 119 -9.02 15.11 -4.47
C LYS A 119 -9.02 14.25 -3.21
N TYR A 120 -8.80 14.87 -2.07
CA TYR A 120 -8.87 14.21 -0.76
C TYR A 120 -10.31 14.03 -0.28
N HIS A 121 -10.54 12.97 0.49
CA HIS A 121 -11.81 12.68 1.12
C HIS A 121 -11.66 12.43 2.61
N THR A 122 -12.46 13.11 3.41
CA THR A 122 -12.62 12.76 4.81
C THR A 122 -13.62 11.61 4.92
N LEU A 123 -13.25 10.56 5.63
CA LEU A 123 -14.13 9.42 5.90
C LEU A 123 -14.89 9.63 7.20
N THR A 124 -16.16 9.21 7.20
CA THR A 124 -16.90 9.01 8.44
C THR A 124 -16.36 7.79 9.19
N ASP A 125 -16.64 7.68 10.49
CA ASP A 125 -16.17 6.55 11.29
C ASP A 125 -16.72 5.20 10.78
N ASN A 126 -17.96 5.18 10.31
CA ASN A 126 -18.53 3.99 9.68
C ASN A 126 -17.79 3.60 8.39
N GLN A 127 -17.43 4.58 7.55
CA GLN A 127 -16.65 4.32 6.33
C GLN A 127 -15.24 3.82 6.65
N LYS A 128 -14.59 4.33 7.70
CA LYS A 128 -13.28 3.84 8.15
C LYS A 128 -13.36 2.39 8.58
N LYS A 129 -14.30 2.04 9.47
CA LYS A 129 -14.50 0.66 9.94
C LYS A 129 -14.74 -0.32 8.78
N VAL A 130 -15.62 0.06 7.84
CA VAL A 130 -15.93 -0.78 6.67
C VAL A 130 -14.71 -0.90 5.74
N LEU A 131 -13.95 0.17 5.54
CA LEU A 131 -12.74 0.14 4.72
C LEU A 131 -11.65 -0.75 5.36
N GLU A 132 -11.44 -0.66 6.67
CA GLU A 132 -10.50 -1.50 7.42
C GLU A 132 -10.82 -2.99 7.27
N GLU A 133 -12.11 -3.37 7.41
CA GLU A 133 -12.54 -4.75 7.22
C GLU A 133 -12.36 -5.23 5.77
N LEU A 134 -12.69 -4.39 4.77
CA LEU A 134 -12.51 -4.74 3.36
C LEU A 134 -11.04 -4.84 2.94
N VAL A 135 -10.14 -4.07 3.57
CA VAL A 135 -8.71 -4.18 3.35
C VAL A 135 -8.15 -5.46 3.96
N LYS A 136 -8.61 -5.80 5.17
CA LYS A 136 -8.16 -6.99 5.89
C LYS A 136 -8.72 -8.29 5.30
N TYR A 137 -9.99 -8.24 4.89
CA TYR A 137 -10.73 -9.40 4.36
C TYR A 137 -11.52 -9.02 3.10
N PRO A 138 -10.86 -8.93 1.93
CA PRO A 138 -11.46 -8.40 0.70
C PRO A 138 -12.70 -9.14 0.19
N THR A 139 -12.82 -10.44 0.50
CA THR A 139 -13.92 -11.33 0.09
C THR A 139 -14.97 -11.56 1.17
N LYS A 140 -14.84 -10.93 2.33
CA LYS A 140 -15.77 -11.08 3.43
C LYS A 140 -17.18 -10.64 3.05
N LYS A 141 -18.19 -11.42 3.44
CA LYS A 141 -19.60 -11.09 3.18
C LYS A 141 -20.00 -9.82 3.92
N LEU A 142 -20.88 -9.03 3.30
CA LEU A 142 -21.32 -7.76 3.92
C LEU A 142 -22.06 -7.96 5.25
N ILE A 143 -22.69 -9.11 5.46
CA ILE A 143 -23.36 -9.44 6.72
C ILE A 143 -22.32 -9.65 7.82
N ASP A 144 -21.21 -10.33 7.53
CA ASP A 144 -20.14 -10.59 8.50
C ASP A 144 -19.41 -9.28 8.85
N ILE A 145 -19.22 -8.38 7.85
CA ILE A 145 -18.69 -7.03 8.09
C ILE A 145 -19.63 -6.21 8.98
N ALA A 146 -20.94 -6.37 8.81
CA ALA A 146 -21.92 -5.67 9.62
C ALA A 146 -21.86 -6.10 11.10
N GLU A 147 -21.69 -7.39 11.35
CA GLU A 147 -21.51 -7.95 12.69
C GLU A 147 -20.23 -7.44 13.33
N ASP A 148 -19.08 -7.53 12.64
CA ASP A 148 -17.79 -7.14 13.20
C ASP A 148 -17.65 -5.64 13.46
N THR A 149 -18.32 -4.82 12.63
CA THR A 149 -18.29 -3.36 12.77
C THR A 149 -19.39 -2.81 13.68
N ASN A 150 -20.30 -3.66 14.13
CA ASN A 150 -21.52 -3.29 14.87
C ASN A 150 -22.39 -2.27 14.08
N LEU A 151 -22.52 -2.50 12.76
CA LEU A 151 -23.34 -1.71 11.86
C LEU A 151 -24.44 -2.59 11.28
N ASN A 152 -25.53 -1.96 10.78
CA ASN A 152 -26.49 -2.72 10.00
C ASN A 152 -25.99 -2.92 8.55
N VAL A 153 -26.43 -4.00 7.89
CA VAL A 153 -26.01 -4.36 6.53
C VAL A 153 -26.26 -3.23 5.52
N LYS A 154 -27.32 -2.45 5.71
CA LYS A 154 -27.66 -1.29 4.85
C LYS A 154 -26.60 -0.19 4.94
N ALA A 155 -26.10 0.09 6.16
CA ALA A 155 -25.03 1.06 6.39
C ALA A 155 -23.69 0.58 5.78
N VAL A 156 -23.35 -0.71 5.94
CA VAL A 156 -22.16 -1.32 5.33
C VAL A 156 -22.22 -1.23 3.80
N THR A 157 -23.38 -1.61 3.20
CA THR A 157 -23.57 -1.53 1.74
C THR A 157 -23.41 -0.10 1.22
N LYS A 158 -24.02 0.87 1.93
CA LYS A 158 -23.90 2.29 1.57
C LYS A 158 -22.46 2.77 1.69
N ALA A 159 -21.76 2.44 2.79
CA ALA A 159 -20.37 2.85 3.00
C ALA A 159 -19.45 2.28 1.92
N LYS A 160 -19.59 0.98 1.59
CA LYS A 160 -18.84 0.34 0.50
C LYS A 160 -19.06 1.03 -0.83
N LYS A 161 -20.33 1.28 -1.20
CA LYS A 161 -20.70 1.96 -2.45
C LYS A 161 -20.11 3.36 -2.53
N ASP A 162 -20.21 4.16 -1.45
CA ASP A 162 -19.60 5.49 -1.35
C ASP A 162 -18.08 5.46 -1.55
N LEU A 163 -17.38 4.48 -0.95
CA LEU A 163 -15.94 4.30 -1.09
C LEU A 163 -15.52 3.96 -2.53
N GLU A 164 -16.32 3.14 -3.22
CA GLU A 164 -16.11 2.77 -4.62
C GLU A 164 -16.43 3.95 -5.57
N GLU A 165 -17.55 4.65 -5.38
CA GLU A 165 -17.95 5.82 -6.19
C GLU A 165 -16.94 6.97 -6.08
N ARG A 166 -16.42 7.24 -4.89
CA ARG A 166 -15.34 8.22 -4.65
C ARG A 166 -13.98 7.74 -5.13
N ARG A 167 -13.90 6.52 -5.66
CA ARG A 167 -12.66 5.88 -6.12
C ARG A 167 -11.58 5.80 -5.04
N ILE A 168 -11.96 5.70 -3.77
CA ILE A 168 -11.07 5.35 -2.68
C ILE A 168 -10.72 3.87 -2.80
N ILE A 169 -11.72 3.01 -3.00
CA ILE A 169 -11.54 1.63 -3.45
C ILE A 169 -11.53 1.64 -4.99
N LYS A 170 -10.42 1.23 -5.59
CA LYS A 170 -10.22 1.14 -7.04
C LYS A 170 -10.62 -0.23 -7.61
N GLY A 171 -10.73 -1.23 -6.76
CA GLY A 171 -11.07 -2.60 -7.12
C GLY A 171 -10.44 -3.63 -6.19
N TYR A 172 -10.44 -4.86 -6.64
CA TYR A 172 -9.88 -6.00 -5.93
C TYR A 172 -8.97 -6.77 -6.86
N THR A 173 -7.92 -7.38 -6.33
CA THR A 173 -6.96 -8.18 -7.10
C THR A 173 -6.59 -9.45 -6.36
N ALA A 174 -6.26 -10.50 -7.12
CA ALA A 174 -5.70 -11.71 -6.56
C ALA A 174 -4.19 -11.55 -6.35
N ILE A 175 -3.68 -12.12 -5.26
CA ILE A 175 -2.26 -12.23 -4.96
C ILE A 175 -1.82 -13.63 -5.37
N PHE A 176 -0.74 -13.71 -6.14
CA PHE A 176 -0.12 -14.95 -6.61
C PHE A 176 1.25 -15.08 -5.97
N ASP A 177 1.66 -16.31 -5.78
CA ASP A 177 3.01 -16.69 -5.39
C ASP A 177 3.97 -16.52 -6.55
#